data_d68d8dbd09c6ce8da0ffcef3486a7ad8
#
_entry.id   d68d8dbd09c6ce8da0ffcef3486a7ad8
#
_cell.length_a   1.000
_cell.length_b   1.000
_cell.length_c   1.000
_cell.angle_alpha   90.00
_cell.angle_beta   90.00
_cell.angle_gamma   90.00
#
_symmetry.space_group_name_H-M   'P 1'
#
loop_
_entity.id
_entity.type
_entity.pdbx_description
1 polymer ?
#
loop_
_entity_poly.entity_id
_entity_poly.type
_entity_poly.pdbx_seq_one_letter_code
_entity_poly.pdbx_strand_id
1 'polypeptide(L)'
;RIQKGMRVDRTGKGIQVPTGAVTIGRILDALGDPLDGQGPVGDENTPRKDILQLPARSTELNIQKPEILETGIKVIDFFTPFVKGRKIGIIGGAGVGKTVLTMELINNIAQSGAGLSFFTGIGERIREGHELYDTLKEADLLKNTCMFFGQMNENPIQRALVGISSVALAEYFRDEQKKNILFFADNMFRYIQARNELATILGQIPNEGGYEPTIFSDVKILQDRLSSNENGSITSLQTIYVPADDITDPAVQMIQHELDATIVLSRAVAEQGIRPAVDLNKTSSSLLTPEIVGDRHYVLSVQVQSLLQKYESLKSIIAIIGENELSPADRSDYAKAKKLIQNFTQDMHVMEKHNGIPGKSYTRDETLASIEEILA
;
A
#
# COMPACT_ATOMS: atom_id res chain seq x y z
N ARG A 1 -30.12 6.20 18.14
CA ARG A 1 -29.78 5.14 19.12
C ARG A 1 -30.93 4.16 19.21
N ILE A 2 -30.64 2.86 19.08
CA ILE A 2 -31.66 1.81 19.30
C ILE A 2 -31.98 1.76 20.79
N GLN A 3 -33.27 1.77 21.13
CA GLN A 3 -33.74 1.71 22.51
C GLN A 3 -34.62 0.47 22.73
N LYS A 4 -34.69 0.00 23.98
CA LYS A 4 -35.59 -1.12 24.36
C LYS A 4 -37.04 -0.74 24.04
N GLY A 5 -37.76 -1.63 23.32
CA GLY A 5 -39.17 -1.43 22.93
C GLY A 5 -39.35 -0.82 21.53
N MET A 6 -38.30 -0.44 20.82
CA MET A 6 -38.41 -0.04 19.42
C MET A 6 -38.74 -1.26 18.55
N ARG A 7 -39.61 -1.05 17.57
CA ARG A 7 -39.94 -2.07 16.56
C ARG A 7 -38.73 -2.22 15.61
N VAL A 8 -38.35 -3.44 15.32
CA VAL A 8 -37.32 -3.81 14.37
C VAL A 8 -37.92 -4.64 13.26
N ASP A 9 -37.89 -4.12 12.05
CA ASP A 9 -38.39 -4.82 10.86
C ASP A 9 -37.19 -5.37 10.07
N ARG A 10 -37.23 -6.66 9.75
CA ARG A 10 -36.19 -7.33 8.98
C ARG A 10 -36.30 -6.94 7.51
N THR A 11 -35.23 -6.39 6.94
CA THR A 11 -35.16 -6.01 5.52
C THR A 11 -35.02 -7.21 4.58
N GLY A 12 -34.53 -8.35 5.07
CA GLY A 12 -34.23 -9.55 4.27
C GLY A 12 -32.97 -9.39 3.42
N LYS A 13 -32.27 -8.24 3.50
CA LYS A 13 -31.04 -7.94 2.75
C LYS A 13 -29.87 -7.78 3.71
N GLY A 14 -28.66 -8.09 3.24
CA GLY A 14 -27.42 -7.77 3.93
C GLY A 14 -27.05 -6.28 3.82
N ILE A 15 -25.84 -5.93 4.25
CA ILE A 15 -25.29 -4.60 4.07
C ILE A 15 -24.85 -4.47 2.61
N GLN A 16 -25.36 -3.47 1.90
CA GLN A 16 -25.18 -3.33 0.47
C GLN A 16 -24.61 -1.93 0.14
N VAL A 17 -23.67 -1.88 -0.80
CA VAL A 17 -23.14 -0.64 -1.38
C VAL A 17 -23.59 -0.47 -2.83
N PRO A 18 -23.78 0.77 -3.31
CA PRO A 18 -24.12 1.01 -4.72
C PRO A 18 -22.98 0.57 -5.62
N THR A 19 -23.31 0.15 -6.84
CA THR A 19 -22.33 -0.31 -7.83
C THR A 19 -22.49 0.45 -9.15
N GLY A 20 -21.46 0.33 -10.01
CA GLY A 20 -21.47 0.92 -11.35
C GLY A 20 -20.82 2.30 -11.43
N ALA A 21 -20.90 2.91 -12.61
CA ALA A 21 -20.22 4.17 -12.93
C ALA A 21 -20.60 5.35 -12.03
N VAL A 22 -21.76 5.28 -11.37
CA VAL A 22 -22.23 6.32 -10.43
C VAL A 22 -21.35 6.48 -9.19
N THR A 23 -20.49 5.50 -8.91
CA THR A 23 -19.57 5.51 -7.77
C THR A 23 -18.20 6.11 -8.13
N ILE A 24 -17.90 6.27 -9.41
CA ILE A 24 -16.63 6.82 -9.88
C ILE A 24 -16.62 8.33 -9.64
N GLY A 25 -15.51 8.85 -9.13
CA GLY A 25 -15.35 10.26 -8.77
C GLY A 25 -15.96 10.65 -7.42
N ARG A 26 -16.52 9.69 -6.67
CA ARG A 26 -17.24 9.92 -5.42
C ARG A 26 -16.42 9.50 -4.20
N ILE A 27 -16.70 10.17 -3.08
CA ILE A 27 -16.21 9.77 -1.75
C ILE A 27 -17.38 9.17 -0.98
N LEU A 28 -17.22 7.91 -0.58
CA LEU A 28 -18.26 7.11 0.05
C LEU A 28 -17.86 6.70 1.48
N ASP A 29 -18.85 6.55 2.34
CA ASP A 29 -18.68 5.93 3.65
C ASP A 29 -18.74 4.40 3.58
N ALA A 30 -18.71 3.74 4.73
CA ALA A 30 -18.79 2.27 4.85
C ALA A 30 -20.10 1.65 4.32
N LEU A 31 -21.17 2.42 4.21
CA LEU A 31 -22.48 1.99 3.71
C LEU A 31 -22.72 2.41 2.25
N GLY A 32 -21.74 3.10 1.65
CA GLY A 32 -21.84 3.65 0.30
C GLY A 32 -22.62 4.96 0.22
N ASP A 33 -22.80 5.64 1.37
CA ASP A 33 -23.40 6.96 1.40
C ASP A 33 -22.34 8.03 1.06
N PRO A 34 -22.72 9.11 0.34
CA PRO A 34 -21.76 10.11 -0.12
C PRO A 34 -21.25 11.01 1.01
N LEU A 35 -19.93 11.24 1.04
CA LEU A 35 -19.25 12.17 1.93
C LEU A 35 -18.81 13.48 1.23
N ASP A 36 -18.96 13.56 -0.08
CA ASP A 36 -18.47 14.63 -0.95
C ASP A 36 -19.44 15.81 -1.13
N GLY A 37 -20.63 15.73 -0.55
CA GLY A 37 -21.65 16.77 -0.68
C GLY A 37 -22.31 16.88 -2.07
N GLN A 38 -22.04 15.96 -3.01
CA GLN A 38 -22.56 16.00 -4.37
C GLN A 38 -23.94 15.34 -4.54
N GLY A 39 -24.65 15.09 -3.44
CA GLY A 39 -25.97 14.43 -3.44
C GLY A 39 -25.88 12.89 -3.51
N PRO A 40 -27.04 12.20 -3.61
CA PRO A 40 -27.13 10.75 -3.55
C PRO A 40 -26.28 10.06 -4.63
N VAL A 41 -25.80 8.85 -4.31
CA VAL A 41 -25.07 8.00 -5.26
C VAL A 41 -26.06 7.12 -6.00
N GLY A 42 -26.44 7.54 -7.21
CA GLY A 42 -27.46 6.87 -7.99
C GLY A 42 -28.90 7.09 -7.45
N ASP A 43 -29.78 6.20 -7.82
CA ASP A 43 -31.20 6.22 -7.47
C ASP A 43 -31.65 4.87 -6.87
N GLU A 44 -32.99 4.69 -6.67
CA GLU A 44 -33.58 3.45 -6.15
C GLU A 44 -33.33 2.23 -7.07
N ASN A 45 -33.06 2.43 -8.35
CA ASN A 45 -32.82 1.38 -9.34
C ASN A 45 -31.32 1.06 -9.46
N THR A 46 -30.45 1.82 -8.80
CA THR A 46 -29.01 1.59 -8.85
C THR A 46 -28.68 0.21 -8.28
N PRO A 47 -28.00 -0.66 -9.06
CA PRO A 47 -27.59 -1.98 -8.57
C PRO A 47 -26.74 -1.86 -7.32
N ARG A 48 -26.95 -2.78 -6.37
CA ARG A 48 -26.22 -2.83 -5.11
C ARG A 48 -25.62 -4.20 -4.90
N LYS A 49 -24.42 -4.26 -4.32
CA LYS A 49 -23.71 -5.49 -3.98
C LYS A 49 -23.67 -5.68 -2.46
N ASP A 50 -23.97 -6.88 -2.01
CA ASP A 50 -23.78 -7.27 -0.60
C ASP A 50 -22.27 -7.35 -0.31
N ILE A 51 -21.81 -6.58 0.68
CA ILE A 51 -20.40 -6.47 1.01
C ILE A 51 -19.84 -7.71 1.69
N LEU A 52 -20.68 -8.54 2.31
CA LEU A 52 -20.29 -9.77 2.99
C LEU A 52 -20.35 -10.99 2.07
N GLN A 53 -20.94 -10.86 0.89
CA GLN A 53 -20.96 -11.94 -0.09
C GLN A 53 -19.54 -12.14 -0.66
N LEU A 54 -18.98 -13.31 -0.35
CA LEU A 54 -17.69 -13.69 -0.92
C LEU A 54 -17.85 -14.02 -2.41
N PRO A 55 -16.90 -13.62 -3.26
CA PRO A 55 -16.90 -14.02 -4.66
C PRO A 55 -16.76 -15.53 -4.78
N ALA A 56 -17.26 -16.09 -5.89
CA ALA A 56 -16.97 -17.48 -6.22
C ALA A 56 -15.45 -17.66 -6.32
N ARG A 57 -14.92 -18.70 -5.67
CA ARG A 57 -13.50 -19.00 -5.78
C ARG A 57 -13.20 -19.38 -7.23
N SER A 58 -12.38 -18.58 -7.90
CA SER A 58 -11.78 -19.00 -9.17
C SER A 58 -10.77 -20.10 -8.85
N THR A 59 -10.94 -21.26 -9.49
CA THR A 59 -9.99 -22.37 -9.39
C THR A 59 -8.82 -22.24 -10.36
N GLU A 60 -8.91 -21.32 -11.30
CA GLU A 60 -7.89 -21.07 -12.31
C GLU A 60 -7.05 -19.84 -11.93
N LEU A 61 -5.83 -20.12 -11.51
CA LEU A 61 -4.78 -19.08 -11.45
C LEU A 61 -4.48 -18.67 -12.89
N ASN A 62 -4.92 -17.47 -13.26
CA ASN A 62 -4.57 -16.92 -14.56
C ASN A 62 -3.07 -16.57 -14.53
N ILE A 63 -2.25 -17.49 -15.06
CA ILE A 63 -0.81 -17.29 -15.23
C ILE A 63 -0.61 -16.36 -16.43
N GLN A 64 -1.04 -15.12 -16.31
CA GLN A 64 -0.64 -14.09 -17.24
C GLN A 64 0.85 -13.80 -17.05
N LYS A 65 1.51 -13.49 -18.16
CA LYS A 65 2.90 -13.03 -18.13
C LYS A 65 2.99 -11.84 -17.15
N PRO A 66 3.92 -11.86 -16.18
CA PRO A 66 4.01 -10.78 -15.21
C PRO A 66 4.27 -9.43 -15.93
N GLU A 67 3.40 -8.47 -15.69
CA GLU A 67 3.49 -7.11 -16.23
C GLU A 67 3.99 -6.20 -15.11
N ILE A 68 5.17 -5.60 -15.30
CA ILE A 68 5.76 -4.67 -14.34
C ILE A 68 5.15 -3.28 -14.57
N LEU A 69 4.70 -2.67 -13.49
CA LEU A 69 4.23 -1.29 -13.45
C LEU A 69 5.39 -0.41 -12.94
N GLU A 70 5.99 0.39 -13.81
CA GLU A 70 7.06 1.29 -13.39
C GLU A 70 6.49 2.42 -12.55
N THR A 71 7.05 2.60 -11.36
CA THR A 71 6.61 3.64 -10.42
C THR A 71 7.33 4.97 -10.64
N GLY A 72 8.43 4.96 -11.38
CA GLY A 72 9.30 6.11 -11.57
C GLY A 72 10.17 6.45 -10.35
N ILE A 73 10.11 5.62 -9.30
CA ILE A 73 10.90 5.79 -8.08
C ILE A 73 12.00 4.74 -8.05
N LYS A 74 13.24 5.18 -8.24
CA LYS A 74 14.42 4.30 -8.41
C LYS A 74 14.51 3.18 -7.37
N VAL A 75 14.41 3.52 -6.09
CA VAL A 75 14.57 2.55 -5.00
C VAL A 75 13.45 1.50 -5.00
N ILE A 76 12.24 1.87 -5.40
CA ILE A 76 11.09 0.97 -5.45
C ILE A 76 11.21 0.07 -6.67
N ASP A 77 11.37 0.64 -7.86
CA ASP A 77 11.47 -0.11 -9.10
C ASP A 77 12.66 -1.09 -9.10
N PHE A 78 13.69 -0.80 -8.31
CA PHE A 78 14.84 -1.67 -8.19
C PHE A 78 14.68 -2.80 -7.15
N PHE A 79 14.23 -2.50 -5.92
CA PHE A 79 14.16 -3.50 -4.83
C PHE A 79 12.81 -4.20 -4.72
N THR A 80 11.73 -3.52 -5.09
CA THR A 80 10.35 -3.99 -4.92
C THR A 80 9.51 -3.69 -6.16
N PRO A 81 9.85 -4.31 -7.31
CA PRO A 81 9.15 -4.04 -8.56
C PRO A 81 7.64 -4.27 -8.38
N PHE A 82 6.85 -3.31 -8.82
CA PHE A 82 5.41 -3.43 -8.82
C PHE A 82 4.98 -4.33 -9.97
N VAL A 83 4.26 -5.39 -9.65
CA VAL A 83 3.73 -6.32 -10.65
C VAL A 83 2.21 -6.30 -10.58
N LYS A 84 1.59 -6.18 -11.73
CA LYS A 84 0.13 -6.17 -11.88
C LYS A 84 -0.50 -7.40 -11.23
N GLY A 85 -1.54 -7.16 -10.43
CA GLY A 85 -2.25 -8.21 -9.71
C GLY A 85 -1.57 -8.71 -8.44
N ARG A 86 -0.52 -8.03 -7.97
CA ARG A 86 0.23 -8.36 -6.76
C ARG A 86 -0.05 -7.39 -5.63
N LYS A 87 0.32 -7.79 -4.41
CA LYS A 87 0.08 -7.07 -3.17
C LYS A 87 1.39 -6.51 -2.63
N ILE A 88 1.46 -5.20 -2.50
CA ILE A 88 2.65 -4.50 -2.01
C ILE A 88 2.31 -3.74 -0.73
N GLY A 89 3.16 -3.82 0.28
CA GLY A 89 3.01 -3.09 1.53
C GLY A 89 4.04 -2.00 1.72
N ILE A 90 3.61 -0.86 2.27
CA ILE A 90 4.50 0.18 2.79
C ILE A 90 4.40 0.16 4.31
N ILE A 91 5.48 -0.25 4.96
CA ILE A 91 5.56 -0.39 6.41
C ILE A 91 6.38 0.75 6.99
N GLY A 92 5.92 1.36 8.08
CA GLY A 92 6.71 2.37 8.79
C GLY A 92 5.95 3.07 9.90
N GLY A 93 6.68 3.66 10.80
CA GLY A 93 6.17 4.45 11.90
C GLY A 93 5.61 5.82 11.48
N ALA A 94 5.36 6.68 12.45
CA ALA A 94 4.89 8.04 12.20
C ALA A 94 6.03 8.93 11.67
N GLY A 95 5.73 9.82 10.72
CA GLY A 95 6.65 10.87 10.27
C GLY A 95 7.82 10.41 9.39
N VAL A 96 7.80 9.16 8.89
CA VAL A 96 8.84 8.62 7.99
C VAL A 96 8.56 8.86 6.51
N GLY A 97 7.47 9.56 6.17
CA GLY A 97 7.12 9.91 4.79
C GLY A 97 6.20 8.92 4.09
N LYS A 98 5.46 8.04 4.83
CA LYS A 98 4.49 7.12 4.23
C LYS A 98 3.48 7.81 3.31
N THR A 99 2.80 8.83 3.81
CA THR A 99 1.77 9.56 3.06
C THR A 99 2.34 10.15 1.78
N VAL A 100 3.52 10.79 1.85
CA VAL A 100 4.19 11.36 0.69
C VAL A 100 4.50 10.30 -0.35
N LEU A 101 5.08 9.18 0.07
CA LEU A 101 5.42 8.08 -0.83
C LEU A 101 4.16 7.45 -1.44
N THR A 102 3.12 7.25 -0.65
CA THR A 102 1.84 6.70 -1.13
C THR A 102 1.20 7.63 -2.16
N MET A 103 1.16 8.94 -1.89
CA MET A 103 0.63 9.92 -2.83
C MET A 103 1.43 9.98 -4.14
N GLU A 104 2.75 9.91 -4.06
CA GLU A 104 3.61 9.85 -5.26
C GLU A 104 3.33 8.59 -6.08
N LEU A 105 3.21 7.42 -5.44
CA LEU A 105 2.87 6.17 -6.11
C LEU A 105 1.47 6.21 -6.74
N ILE A 106 0.48 6.72 -6.03
CA ILE A 106 -0.87 6.90 -6.57
C ILE A 106 -0.82 7.77 -7.81
N ASN A 107 -0.16 8.93 -7.73
CA ASN A 107 -0.04 9.84 -8.84
C ASN A 107 0.63 9.18 -10.07
N ASN A 108 1.79 8.55 -9.86
CA ASN A 108 2.58 7.99 -10.95
C ASN A 108 1.89 6.77 -11.60
N ILE A 109 1.35 5.84 -10.79
CA ILE A 109 0.70 4.64 -11.32
C ILE A 109 -0.68 4.96 -11.93
N ALA A 110 -1.45 5.88 -11.33
CA ALA A 110 -2.74 6.27 -11.89
C ALA A 110 -2.58 7.02 -13.24
N GLN A 111 -1.54 7.83 -13.39
CA GLN A 111 -1.23 8.50 -14.65
C GLN A 111 -0.84 7.54 -15.78
N SER A 112 -0.27 6.38 -15.48
CA SER A 112 0.04 5.34 -16.47
C SER A 112 -1.20 4.73 -17.13
N GLY A 113 -2.41 5.04 -16.64
CA GLY A 113 -3.67 4.53 -17.16
C GLY A 113 -3.90 3.04 -16.90
N ALA A 114 -3.20 2.46 -15.93
CA ALA A 114 -3.17 1.03 -15.67
C ALA A 114 -4.50 0.43 -15.16
N GLY A 115 -5.54 1.25 -14.92
CA GLY A 115 -6.85 0.75 -14.48
C GLY A 115 -7.71 1.76 -13.74
N LEU A 116 -8.77 1.26 -13.11
CA LEU A 116 -9.63 2.03 -12.20
C LEU A 116 -9.00 2.05 -10.82
N SER A 117 -8.84 3.21 -10.23
CA SER A 117 -8.24 3.38 -8.91
C SER A 117 -9.29 3.33 -7.79
N PHE A 118 -8.94 2.63 -6.72
CA PHE A 118 -9.69 2.63 -5.47
C PHE A 118 -8.81 3.16 -4.36
N PHE A 119 -9.30 4.13 -3.63
CA PHE A 119 -8.64 4.58 -2.41
C PHE A 119 -9.53 4.29 -1.21
N THR A 120 -8.97 3.64 -0.20
CA THR A 120 -9.68 3.25 1.02
C THR A 120 -8.95 3.78 2.24
N GLY A 121 -9.47 4.86 2.83
CA GLY A 121 -8.98 5.41 4.10
C GLY A 121 -9.64 4.70 5.28
N ILE A 122 -8.89 3.88 6.02
CA ILE A 122 -9.40 3.12 7.17
C ILE A 122 -8.92 3.76 8.47
N GLY A 123 -9.80 4.45 9.17
CA GLY A 123 -9.47 5.12 10.42
C GLY A 123 -8.48 6.28 10.23
N GLU A 124 -8.49 6.92 9.07
CA GLU A 124 -7.59 8.02 8.75
C GLU A 124 -8.16 9.39 9.17
N ARG A 125 -7.30 10.39 9.21
CA ARG A 125 -7.68 11.75 9.54
C ARG A 125 -8.37 12.40 8.35
N ILE A 126 -9.45 13.11 8.60
CA ILE A 126 -10.22 13.80 7.56
C ILE A 126 -9.35 14.75 6.73
N ARG A 127 -8.35 15.40 7.33
CA ARG A 127 -7.41 16.28 6.63
C ARG A 127 -6.63 15.55 5.56
N GLU A 128 -6.11 14.35 5.87
CA GLU A 128 -5.34 13.54 4.92
C GLU A 128 -6.21 13.08 3.74
N GLY A 129 -7.49 12.76 4.01
CA GLY A 129 -8.46 12.47 2.96
C GLY A 129 -8.76 13.68 2.05
N HIS A 130 -8.87 14.87 2.60
CA HIS A 130 -9.05 16.11 1.81
C HIS A 130 -7.82 16.42 0.96
N GLU A 131 -6.61 16.35 1.53
CA GLU A 131 -5.36 16.56 0.80
C GLU A 131 -5.22 15.60 -0.38
N LEU A 132 -5.57 14.32 -0.18
CA LEU A 132 -5.58 13.34 -1.26
C LEU A 132 -6.63 13.67 -2.33
N TYR A 133 -7.85 14.00 -1.91
CA TYR A 133 -8.92 14.37 -2.85
C TYR A 133 -8.53 15.56 -3.71
N ASP A 134 -7.97 16.62 -3.10
CA ASP A 134 -7.52 17.80 -3.83
C ASP A 134 -6.38 17.46 -4.79
N THR A 135 -5.42 16.63 -4.37
CA THR A 135 -4.33 16.16 -5.23
C THR A 135 -4.86 15.39 -6.44
N LEU A 136 -5.78 14.45 -6.24
CA LEU A 136 -6.39 13.67 -7.33
C LEU A 136 -7.24 14.55 -8.26
N LYS A 137 -7.90 15.56 -7.72
CA LYS A 137 -8.69 16.52 -8.48
C LYS A 137 -7.80 17.41 -9.36
N GLU A 138 -6.71 17.93 -8.81
CA GLU A 138 -5.73 18.73 -9.55
C GLU A 138 -5.03 17.94 -10.66
N ALA A 139 -4.78 16.65 -10.43
CA ALA A 139 -4.18 15.74 -11.42
C ALA A 139 -5.20 15.20 -12.45
N ASP A 140 -6.49 15.59 -12.38
CA ASP A 140 -7.58 15.07 -13.23
C ASP A 140 -7.77 13.52 -13.13
N LEU A 141 -7.44 12.95 -11.97
CA LEU A 141 -7.52 11.50 -11.73
C LEU A 141 -8.84 11.07 -11.09
N LEU A 142 -9.62 11.99 -10.53
CA LEU A 142 -10.91 11.66 -9.87
C LEU A 142 -11.88 10.94 -10.81
N LYS A 143 -11.88 11.25 -12.09
CA LYS A 143 -12.74 10.60 -13.10
C LYS A 143 -12.53 9.09 -13.24
N ASN A 144 -11.42 8.56 -12.72
CA ASN A 144 -11.07 7.14 -12.73
C ASN A 144 -10.82 6.61 -11.30
N THR A 145 -11.32 7.30 -10.27
CA THR A 145 -11.07 6.93 -8.88
C THR A 145 -12.38 6.79 -8.11
N CYS A 146 -12.51 5.69 -7.35
CA CYS A 146 -13.53 5.53 -6.31
C CYS A 146 -12.86 5.68 -4.94
N MET A 147 -13.43 6.50 -4.06
CA MET A 147 -12.89 6.71 -2.73
C MET A 147 -13.85 6.20 -1.66
N PHE A 148 -13.32 5.46 -0.69
CA PHE A 148 -14.03 5.07 0.52
C PHE A 148 -13.30 5.64 1.73
N PHE A 149 -14.03 6.22 2.67
CA PHE A 149 -13.40 6.87 3.80
C PHE A 149 -14.12 6.55 5.11
N GLY A 150 -13.41 5.91 6.04
CA GLY A 150 -13.83 5.70 7.43
C GLY A 150 -12.94 6.54 8.34
N GLN A 151 -13.51 7.59 8.93
CA GLN A 151 -12.75 8.56 9.73
C GLN A 151 -12.32 7.95 11.06
N MET A 152 -11.21 8.46 11.62
CA MET A 152 -10.66 8.01 12.89
C MET A 152 -11.64 8.15 14.07
N ASN A 153 -12.53 9.13 14.03
CA ASN A 153 -13.52 9.39 15.07
C ASN A 153 -14.83 8.63 14.91
N GLU A 154 -14.98 7.84 13.84
CA GLU A 154 -16.14 6.99 13.64
C GLU A 154 -16.10 5.76 14.56
N ASN A 155 -17.26 5.11 14.72
CA ASN A 155 -17.33 3.91 15.52
C ASN A 155 -16.52 2.74 14.89
N PRO A 156 -16.10 1.74 15.68
CA PRO A 156 -15.27 0.64 15.19
C PRO A 156 -15.91 -0.16 14.04
N ILE A 157 -17.25 -0.26 14.02
CA ILE A 157 -17.97 -1.01 12.98
C ILE A 157 -17.79 -0.31 11.63
N GLN A 158 -18.01 1.00 11.56
CA GLN A 158 -17.84 1.76 10.31
C GLN A 158 -16.39 1.71 9.83
N ARG A 159 -15.40 1.86 10.74
CA ARG A 159 -13.98 1.77 10.40
C ARG A 159 -13.57 0.38 9.89
N ALA A 160 -14.18 -0.69 10.41
CA ALA A 160 -13.93 -2.04 9.91
C ALA A 160 -14.66 -2.30 8.57
N LEU A 161 -15.92 -1.85 8.45
CA LEU A 161 -16.72 -2.11 7.25
C LEU A 161 -16.23 -1.34 6.03
N VAL A 162 -15.63 -0.15 6.18
CA VAL A 162 -15.18 0.66 5.04
C VAL A 162 -14.21 -0.10 4.13
N GLY A 163 -13.27 -0.87 4.73
CA GLY A 163 -12.36 -1.73 3.97
C GLY A 163 -13.10 -2.83 3.21
N ILE A 164 -14.06 -3.48 3.85
CA ILE A 164 -14.87 -4.55 3.25
C ILE A 164 -15.75 -4.00 2.12
N SER A 165 -16.35 -2.82 2.31
CA SER A 165 -17.21 -2.16 1.31
C SER A 165 -16.43 -1.76 0.06
N SER A 166 -15.26 -1.17 0.25
CA SER A 166 -14.37 -0.81 -0.85
C SER A 166 -13.91 -2.03 -1.64
N VAL A 167 -13.51 -3.11 -0.96
CA VAL A 167 -13.13 -4.37 -1.61
C VAL A 167 -14.31 -4.98 -2.37
N ALA A 168 -15.53 -4.97 -1.80
CA ALA A 168 -16.71 -5.48 -2.49
C ALA A 168 -17.02 -4.74 -3.78
N LEU A 169 -16.84 -3.41 -3.80
CA LEU A 169 -16.99 -2.62 -5.01
C LEU A 169 -15.86 -2.85 -6.02
N ALA A 170 -14.62 -2.99 -5.54
CA ALA A 170 -13.47 -3.34 -6.39
C ALA A 170 -13.67 -4.70 -7.08
N GLU A 171 -14.16 -5.71 -6.35
CA GLU A 171 -14.55 -7.01 -6.90
C GLU A 171 -15.64 -6.90 -7.97
N TYR A 172 -16.65 -6.04 -7.77
CA TYR A 172 -17.67 -5.80 -8.78
C TYR A 172 -17.04 -5.31 -10.11
N PHE A 173 -16.16 -4.33 -10.04
CA PHE A 173 -15.51 -3.81 -11.24
C PHE A 173 -14.55 -4.82 -11.87
N ARG A 174 -13.86 -5.65 -11.07
CA ARG A 174 -13.01 -6.73 -11.57
C ARG A 174 -13.84 -7.81 -12.25
N ASP A 175 -14.88 -8.32 -11.59
CA ASP A 175 -15.58 -9.53 -11.99
C ASP A 175 -16.66 -9.26 -13.06
N GLU A 176 -17.46 -8.21 -12.90
CA GLU A 176 -18.58 -7.89 -13.79
C GLU A 176 -18.20 -6.90 -14.90
N GLN A 177 -17.33 -5.92 -14.59
CA GLN A 177 -16.89 -4.94 -15.56
C GLN A 177 -15.55 -5.29 -16.23
N LYS A 178 -14.90 -6.38 -15.81
CA LYS A 178 -13.62 -6.89 -16.33
C LYS A 178 -12.52 -5.82 -16.37
N LYS A 179 -12.47 -5.00 -15.32
CA LYS A 179 -11.48 -3.92 -15.19
C LYS A 179 -10.27 -4.38 -14.39
N ASN A 180 -9.11 -3.82 -14.74
CA ASN A 180 -7.96 -3.88 -13.86
C ASN A 180 -8.12 -2.80 -12.78
N ILE A 181 -7.81 -3.16 -11.55
CA ILE A 181 -8.00 -2.32 -10.37
C ILE A 181 -6.65 -2.02 -9.73
N LEU A 182 -6.46 -0.75 -9.39
CA LEU A 182 -5.40 -0.29 -8.50
C LEU A 182 -6.05 0.00 -7.15
N PHE A 183 -5.73 -0.78 -6.15
CA PHE A 183 -6.37 -0.69 -4.84
C PHE A 183 -5.39 -0.15 -3.80
N PHE A 184 -5.67 1.02 -3.26
CA PHE A 184 -4.87 1.67 -2.23
C PHE A 184 -5.60 1.61 -0.90
N ALA A 185 -5.01 0.97 0.11
CA ALA A 185 -5.54 0.88 1.47
C ALA A 185 -4.65 1.63 2.46
N ASP A 186 -5.18 2.65 3.09
CA ASP A 186 -4.54 3.40 4.17
C ASP A 186 -5.50 3.48 5.36
N ASN A 187 -5.32 2.73 6.43
CA ASN A 187 -4.18 1.96 6.90
C ASN A 187 -4.65 0.57 7.37
N MET A 188 -3.97 -0.49 6.94
CA MET A 188 -4.38 -1.86 7.27
C MET A 188 -4.24 -2.19 8.77
N PHE A 189 -3.30 -1.60 9.47
CA PHE A 189 -3.20 -1.77 10.93
C PHE A 189 -4.42 -1.20 11.66
N ARG A 190 -5.00 -0.12 11.16
CA ARG A 190 -6.22 0.47 11.75
C ARG A 190 -7.46 -0.38 11.50
N TYR A 191 -7.49 -1.16 10.42
CA TYR A 191 -8.52 -2.18 10.24
C TYR A 191 -8.49 -3.20 11.39
N ILE A 192 -7.29 -3.69 11.74
CA ILE A 192 -7.10 -4.61 12.86
C ILE A 192 -7.52 -3.95 14.19
N GLN A 193 -7.12 -2.70 14.42
CA GLN A 193 -7.53 -1.96 15.62
C GLN A 193 -9.05 -1.84 15.74
N ALA A 194 -9.74 -1.50 14.64
CA ALA A 194 -11.20 -1.39 14.62
C ALA A 194 -11.88 -2.74 14.94
N ARG A 195 -11.36 -3.84 14.39
CA ARG A 195 -11.82 -5.21 14.69
C ARG A 195 -11.62 -5.55 16.18
N ASN A 196 -10.45 -5.24 16.71
CA ASN A 196 -10.12 -5.51 18.12
C ASN A 196 -10.99 -4.70 19.10
N GLU A 197 -11.26 -3.43 18.78
CA GLU A 197 -12.20 -2.60 19.54
C GLU A 197 -13.62 -3.19 19.51
N LEU A 198 -14.08 -3.67 18.34
CA LEU A 198 -15.37 -4.30 18.19
C LEU A 198 -15.47 -5.57 19.03
N ALA A 199 -14.46 -6.44 18.99
CA ALA A 199 -14.37 -7.65 19.80
C ALA A 199 -14.45 -7.36 21.30
N THR A 200 -13.76 -6.30 21.73
CA THR A 200 -13.80 -5.84 23.14
C THR A 200 -15.20 -5.39 23.54
N ILE A 201 -15.91 -4.64 22.67
CA ILE A 201 -17.30 -4.22 22.91
C ILE A 201 -18.25 -5.44 23.00
N LEU A 202 -17.97 -6.49 22.23
CA LEU A 202 -18.71 -7.76 22.27
C LEU A 202 -18.34 -8.68 23.43
N GLY A 203 -17.39 -8.27 24.29
CA GLY A 203 -16.95 -9.04 25.44
C GLY A 203 -16.08 -10.26 25.10
N GLN A 204 -15.47 -10.28 23.92
CA GLN A 204 -14.53 -11.34 23.55
C GLN A 204 -13.18 -11.16 24.28
N ILE A 205 -12.62 -12.28 24.72
CA ILE A 205 -11.34 -12.28 25.43
C ILE A 205 -10.21 -12.27 24.39
N PRO A 206 -9.29 -11.28 24.44
CA PRO A 206 -8.13 -11.24 23.53
C PRO A 206 -7.22 -12.48 23.73
N ASN A 207 -6.46 -12.81 22.67
CA ASN A 207 -5.38 -13.79 22.76
C ASN A 207 -4.17 -13.23 23.53
N GLU A 208 -3.12 -14.03 23.71
CA GLU A 208 -1.90 -13.62 24.42
C GLU A 208 -1.20 -12.39 23.80
N GLY A 209 -1.39 -12.16 22.50
CA GLY A 209 -0.87 -10.97 21.79
C GLY A 209 -1.74 -9.71 21.94
N GLY A 210 -2.86 -9.78 22.69
CA GLY A 210 -3.78 -8.65 22.89
C GLY A 210 -4.75 -8.41 21.73
N TYR A 211 -4.83 -9.33 20.76
CA TYR A 211 -5.72 -9.26 19.59
C TYR A 211 -6.89 -10.22 19.71
N GLU A 212 -7.98 -9.93 18.99
CA GLU A 212 -9.13 -10.84 18.92
C GLU A 212 -8.74 -12.21 18.33
N PRO A 213 -9.35 -13.32 18.78
CA PRO A 213 -8.94 -14.66 18.36
C PRO A 213 -9.12 -14.92 16.85
N THR A 214 -10.09 -14.24 16.19
CA THR A 214 -10.42 -14.45 14.78
C THR A 214 -9.69 -13.50 13.83
N ILE A 215 -8.88 -12.58 14.36
CA ILE A 215 -8.27 -11.51 13.54
C ILE A 215 -7.46 -12.04 12.35
N PHE A 216 -6.75 -13.15 12.53
CA PHE A 216 -5.98 -13.78 11.46
C PHE A 216 -6.89 -14.22 10.30
N SER A 217 -8.03 -14.84 10.62
CA SER A 217 -9.01 -15.26 9.61
C SER A 217 -9.64 -14.07 8.90
N ASP A 218 -9.96 -13.00 9.64
CA ASP A 218 -10.60 -11.81 9.08
C ASP A 218 -9.69 -11.04 8.15
N VAL A 219 -8.42 -10.89 8.50
CA VAL A 219 -7.40 -10.28 7.63
C VAL A 219 -7.17 -11.15 6.41
N LYS A 220 -7.06 -12.47 6.58
CA LYS A 220 -6.90 -13.42 5.48
C LYS A 220 -8.06 -13.32 4.48
N ILE A 221 -9.30 -13.29 4.95
CA ILE A 221 -10.47 -13.14 4.09
C ILE A 221 -10.40 -11.84 3.28
N LEU A 222 -10.05 -10.72 3.93
CA LEU A 222 -9.92 -9.43 3.24
C LEU A 222 -8.80 -9.48 2.18
N GLN A 223 -7.67 -10.08 2.52
CA GLN A 223 -6.53 -10.23 1.61
C GLN A 223 -6.84 -11.16 0.42
N ASP A 224 -7.57 -12.26 0.65
CA ASP A 224 -7.96 -13.18 -0.42
C ASP A 224 -8.91 -12.52 -1.43
N ARG A 225 -9.76 -11.60 -0.98
CA ARG A 225 -10.65 -10.81 -1.84
C ARG A 225 -9.90 -9.84 -2.75
N LEU A 226 -8.72 -9.37 -2.34
CA LEU A 226 -7.81 -8.54 -3.14
C LEU A 226 -6.99 -9.35 -4.16
N SER A 227 -7.43 -10.53 -4.52
CA SER A 227 -6.76 -11.40 -5.50
C SER A 227 -7.22 -11.11 -6.92
N SER A 228 -6.34 -11.36 -7.90
CA SER A 228 -6.67 -11.33 -9.32
C SER A 228 -7.33 -12.64 -9.75
N ASN A 229 -8.13 -12.60 -10.81
CA ASN A 229 -8.76 -13.77 -11.41
C ASN A 229 -8.81 -13.64 -12.95
N GLU A 230 -9.50 -14.53 -13.62
CA GLU A 230 -9.65 -14.53 -15.07
C GLU A 230 -10.34 -13.29 -15.66
N ASN A 231 -11.16 -12.59 -14.88
CA ASN A 231 -11.90 -11.43 -15.33
C ASN A 231 -11.10 -10.13 -15.25
N GLY A 232 -10.15 -10.05 -14.31
CA GLY A 232 -9.33 -8.85 -14.13
C GLY A 232 -8.32 -8.98 -13.00
N SER A 233 -7.48 -7.96 -12.86
CA SER A 233 -6.46 -7.90 -11.81
C SER A 233 -6.82 -6.88 -10.73
N ILE A 234 -6.41 -7.18 -9.48
CA ILE A 234 -6.35 -6.21 -8.41
C ILE A 234 -4.89 -6.10 -7.97
N THR A 235 -4.27 -4.98 -8.28
CA THR A 235 -2.94 -4.62 -7.77
C THR A 235 -3.14 -3.79 -6.52
N SER A 236 -2.71 -4.27 -5.36
CA SER A 236 -2.95 -3.55 -4.11
C SER A 236 -1.68 -2.96 -3.52
N LEU A 237 -1.78 -1.70 -3.12
CA LEU A 237 -0.80 -1.00 -2.29
C LEU A 237 -1.41 -0.73 -0.92
N GLN A 238 -0.79 -1.29 0.12
CA GLN A 238 -1.33 -1.27 1.46
C GLN A 238 -0.35 -0.58 2.40
N THR A 239 -0.77 0.49 3.08
CA THR A 239 0.06 1.07 4.12
C THR A 239 -0.18 0.36 5.45
N ILE A 240 0.90 0.19 6.21
CA ILE A 240 0.89 -0.47 7.50
C ILE A 240 1.60 0.44 8.50
N TYR A 241 0.83 0.93 9.47
CA TYR A 241 1.41 1.65 10.59
C TYR A 241 2.08 0.68 11.57
N VAL A 242 3.26 1.03 12.03
CA VAL A 242 4.01 0.23 12.99
C VAL A 242 4.02 0.94 14.34
N PRO A 243 3.33 0.40 15.35
CA PRO A 243 3.36 0.96 16.70
C PRO A 243 4.78 0.95 17.25
N ALA A 244 5.20 2.09 17.82
CA ALA A 244 6.52 2.23 18.44
C ALA A 244 7.73 1.84 17.54
N ASP A 245 7.55 1.88 16.22
CA ASP A 245 8.54 1.41 15.23
C ASP A 245 8.92 -0.09 15.39
N ASP A 246 8.09 -0.88 16.07
CA ASP A 246 8.28 -2.32 16.29
C ASP A 246 7.63 -3.16 15.19
N ILE A 247 8.42 -3.54 14.20
CA ILE A 247 7.97 -4.40 13.10
C ILE A 247 7.70 -5.85 13.51
N THR A 248 8.03 -6.24 14.75
CA THR A 248 7.77 -7.60 15.26
C THR A 248 6.38 -7.77 15.88
N ASP A 249 5.59 -6.68 15.92
CA ASP A 249 4.19 -6.74 16.34
C ASP A 249 3.43 -7.83 15.57
N PRO A 250 2.69 -8.73 16.24
CA PRO A 250 2.01 -9.86 15.60
C PRO A 250 1.04 -9.46 14.50
N ALA A 251 0.35 -8.33 14.62
CA ALA A 251 -0.58 -7.85 13.61
C ALA A 251 0.16 -7.31 12.38
N VAL A 252 1.30 -6.64 12.58
CA VAL A 252 2.16 -6.17 11.48
C VAL A 252 2.71 -7.37 10.70
N GLN A 253 3.25 -8.35 11.42
CA GLN A 253 3.77 -9.59 10.82
C GLN A 253 2.70 -10.35 10.05
N MET A 254 1.49 -10.46 10.60
CA MET A 254 0.39 -11.14 9.92
C MET A 254 0.02 -10.47 8.59
N ILE A 255 -0.10 -9.14 8.55
CA ILE A 255 -0.37 -8.45 7.28
C ILE A 255 0.79 -8.66 6.31
N GLN A 256 2.03 -8.56 6.80
CA GLN A 256 3.24 -8.70 5.98
C GLN A 256 3.32 -10.06 5.29
N HIS A 257 2.91 -11.13 5.96
CA HIS A 257 2.89 -12.49 5.37
C HIS A 257 1.92 -12.65 4.19
N GLU A 258 0.92 -11.80 4.08
CA GLU A 258 -0.05 -11.82 2.98
C GLU A 258 0.39 -10.97 1.77
N LEU A 259 1.56 -10.32 1.84
CA LEU A 259 2.08 -9.42 0.81
C LEU A 259 3.16 -10.09 -0.03
N ASP A 260 3.19 -9.79 -1.33
CA ASP A 260 4.22 -10.25 -2.27
C ASP A 260 5.52 -9.43 -2.13
N ALA A 261 5.42 -8.16 -1.74
CA ALA A 261 6.55 -7.27 -1.54
C ALA A 261 6.30 -6.29 -0.40
N THR A 262 7.36 -5.90 0.31
CA THR A 262 7.29 -5.01 1.47
C THR A 262 8.35 -3.93 1.38
N ILE A 263 7.93 -2.68 1.39
CA ILE A 263 8.77 -1.48 1.44
C ILE A 263 8.80 -1.01 2.89
N VAL A 264 9.95 -1.06 3.54
CA VAL A 264 10.09 -0.64 4.94
C VAL A 264 10.69 0.75 4.99
N LEU A 265 9.95 1.70 5.57
CA LEU A 265 10.43 3.05 5.84
C LEU A 265 11.00 3.16 7.25
N SER A 266 12.18 3.74 7.37
CA SER A 266 12.93 3.83 8.63
C SER A 266 13.17 5.28 9.06
N ARG A 267 12.95 5.56 10.34
CA ARG A 267 13.26 6.86 10.94
C ARG A 267 14.77 7.15 10.88
N ALA A 268 15.60 6.14 11.15
CA ALA A 268 17.06 6.30 11.10
C ALA A 268 17.57 6.67 9.69
N VAL A 269 16.92 6.19 8.63
CA VAL A 269 17.20 6.59 7.25
C VAL A 269 16.69 8.01 6.97
N ALA A 270 15.49 8.34 7.46
CA ALA A 270 14.92 9.68 7.33
C ALA A 270 15.79 10.77 7.97
N GLU A 271 16.38 10.49 9.14
CA GLU A 271 17.26 11.39 9.87
C GLU A 271 18.59 11.65 9.13
N GLN A 272 19.02 10.72 8.26
CA GLN A 272 20.17 10.90 7.38
C GLN A 272 19.87 11.79 6.15
N GLY A 273 18.64 12.29 6.01
CA GLY A 273 18.23 13.12 4.88
C GLY A 273 17.95 12.35 3.58
N ILE A 274 17.93 11.00 3.64
CA ILE A 274 17.65 10.14 2.49
C ILE A 274 16.14 10.13 2.22
N ARG A 275 15.73 10.37 0.98
CA ARG A 275 14.32 10.38 0.54
C ARG A 275 14.15 9.63 -0.78
N PRO A 276 13.15 8.71 -0.88
CA PRO A 276 12.32 8.20 0.22
C PRO A 276 13.16 7.46 1.26
N ALA A 277 12.69 7.44 2.53
CA ALA A 277 13.44 6.90 3.66
C ALA A 277 13.35 5.36 3.75
N VAL A 278 13.62 4.67 2.64
CA VAL A 278 13.53 3.22 2.53
C VAL A 278 14.72 2.55 3.21
N ASP A 279 14.43 1.64 4.12
CA ASP A 279 15.43 0.75 4.72
C ASP A 279 15.71 -0.40 3.74
N LEU A 280 16.83 -0.29 3.03
CA LEU A 280 17.22 -1.23 1.97
C LEU A 280 17.49 -2.66 2.48
N ASN A 281 17.80 -2.81 3.77
CA ASN A 281 18.08 -4.12 4.38
C ASN A 281 16.82 -4.85 4.86
N LYS A 282 15.76 -4.09 5.18
CA LYS A 282 14.49 -4.64 5.67
C LYS A 282 13.42 -4.74 4.57
N THR A 283 13.63 -4.05 3.47
CA THR A 283 12.76 -4.09 2.29
C THR A 283 12.97 -5.41 1.56
N SER A 284 11.88 -6.08 1.19
CA SER A 284 11.94 -7.41 0.55
C SER A 284 10.84 -7.58 -0.50
N SER A 285 11.11 -8.43 -1.49
CA SER A 285 10.15 -8.77 -2.53
C SER A 285 10.34 -10.20 -2.99
N SER A 286 9.25 -10.98 -3.01
CA SER A 286 9.21 -12.29 -3.66
C SER A 286 9.14 -12.19 -5.19
N LEU A 287 8.91 -10.97 -5.70
CA LEU A 287 8.77 -10.68 -7.12
C LEU A 287 10.12 -10.39 -7.81
N LEU A 288 11.20 -10.27 -7.05
CA LEU A 288 12.54 -9.98 -7.57
C LEU A 288 13.20 -11.29 -8.04
N THR A 289 12.69 -11.86 -9.13
CA THR A 289 13.17 -13.10 -9.74
C THR A 289 13.52 -12.89 -11.22
N PRO A 290 14.43 -13.71 -11.82
CA PRO A 290 14.81 -13.57 -13.23
C PRO A 290 13.62 -13.63 -14.19
N GLU A 291 12.60 -14.43 -13.86
CA GLU A 291 11.41 -14.62 -14.69
C GLU A 291 10.54 -13.35 -14.76
N ILE A 292 10.58 -12.50 -13.71
CA ILE A 292 9.78 -11.29 -13.61
C ILE A 292 10.59 -10.08 -14.08
N VAL A 293 11.78 -9.87 -13.50
CA VAL A 293 12.56 -8.64 -13.73
C VAL A 293 13.59 -8.79 -14.84
N GLY A 294 13.92 -10.02 -15.27
CA GLY A 294 14.98 -10.31 -16.21
C GLY A 294 16.34 -10.49 -15.55
N ASP A 295 17.25 -11.22 -16.22
CA ASP A 295 18.57 -11.59 -15.67
C ASP A 295 19.43 -10.38 -15.30
N ARG A 296 19.44 -9.33 -16.15
CA ARG A 296 20.21 -8.09 -15.89
C ARG A 296 19.86 -7.47 -14.56
N HIS A 297 18.59 -7.24 -14.32
CA HIS A 297 18.10 -6.61 -13.08
C HIS A 297 18.37 -7.53 -11.87
N TYR A 298 18.07 -8.83 -12.00
CA TYR A 298 18.28 -9.79 -10.93
C TYR A 298 19.74 -9.88 -10.49
N VAL A 299 20.68 -10.00 -11.43
CA VAL A 299 22.14 -10.05 -11.12
C VAL A 299 22.59 -8.78 -10.41
N LEU A 300 22.16 -7.61 -10.91
CA LEU A 300 22.47 -6.33 -10.25
C LEU A 300 21.90 -6.25 -8.84
N SER A 301 20.69 -6.73 -8.63
CA SER A 301 20.06 -6.72 -7.30
C SER A 301 20.82 -7.56 -6.28
N VAL A 302 21.31 -8.73 -6.67
CA VAL A 302 22.14 -9.60 -5.83
C VAL A 302 23.47 -8.92 -5.48
N GLN A 303 24.14 -8.28 -6.47
CA GLN A 303 25.38 -7.55 -6.24
C GLN A 303 25.19 -6.37 -5.29
N VAL A 304 24.14 -5.57 -5.51
CA VAL A 304 23.81 -4.41 -4.65
C VAL A 304 23.49 -4.86 -3.24
N GLN A 305 22.69 -5.90 -3.05
CA GLN A 305 22.35 -6.43 -1.72
C GLN A 305 23.60 -6.90 -0.96
N SER A 306 24.49 -7.64 -1.64
CA SER A 306 25.75 -8.07 -1.05
C SER A 306 26.63 -6.88 -0.62
N LEU A 307 26.72 -5.84 -1.46
CA LEU A 307 27.48 -4.64 -1.16
C LEU A 307 26.88 -3.84 0.01
N LEU A 308 25.56 -3.75 0.09
CA LEU A 308 24.87 -3.07 1.20
C LEU A 308 25.05 -3.82 2.54
N GLN A 309 25.01 -5.16 2.52
CA GLN A 309 25.31 -5.97 3.72
C GLN A 309 26.76 -5.75 4.20
N LYS A 310 27.70 -5.72 3.24
CA LYS A 310 29.11 -5.40 3.54
C LYS A 310 29.24 -3.98 4.10
N TYR A 311 28.52 -3.01 3.55
CA TYR A 311 28.49 -1.63 4.04
C TYR A 311 28.09 -1.53 5.51
N GLU A 312 27.02 -2.22 5.93
CA GLU A 312 26.59 -2.20 7.34
C GLU A 312 27.64 -2.83 8.28
N SER A 313 28.28 -3.91 7.84
CA SER A 313 29.39 -4.52 8.59
C SER A 313 30.57 -3.56 8.73
N LEU A 314 30.97 -2.91 7.63
CA LEU A 314 32.07 -1.94 7.63
C LEU A 314 31.76 -0.70 8.46
N LYS A 315 30.50 -0.22 8.44
CA LYS A 315 30.07 0.91 9.27
C LYS A 315 30.28 0.65 10.77
N SER A 316 30.02 -0.56 11.24
CA SER A 316 30.26 -0.95 12.62
C SER A 316 31.78 -0.97 12.95
N ILE A 317 32.61 -1.44 12.01
CA ILE A 317 34.08 -1.46 12.15
C ILE A 317 34.62 -0.02 12.16
N ILE A 318 34.16 0.82 11.24
CA ILE A 318 34.57 2.23 11.13
C ILE A 318 34.30 3.01 12.41
N ALA A 319 33.17 2.73 13.07
CA ALA A 319 32.81 3.37 14.34
C ALA A 319 33.83 3.09 15.47
N ILE A 320 34.56 1.99 15.37
CA ILE A 320 35.55 1.58 16.38
C ILE A 320 36.97 2.02 16.01
N ILE A 321 37.41 1.78 14.77
CA ILE A 321 38.83 1.98 14.38
C ILE A 321 39.06 3.16 13.41
N GLY A 322 37.98 3.73 12.85
CA GLY A 322 38.04 4.81 11.86
C GLY A 322 38.15 4.30 10.42
N GLU A 323 37.73 5.13 9.46
CA GLU A 323 37.70 4.79 8.02
C GLU A 323 39.12 4.61 7.42
N ASN A 324 40.11 5.30 7.96
CA ASN A 324 41.47 5.24 7.46
C ASN A 324 42.18 3.88 7.67
N GLU A 325 41.68 3.08 8.62
CA GLU A 325 42.25 1.76 8.94
C GLU A 325 41.67 0.63 8.09
N LEU A 326 40.70 0.93 7.22
CA LEU A 326 40.14 -0.05 6.30
C LEU A 326 41.15 -0.46 5.22
N SER A 327 41.08 -1.72 4.79
CA SER A 327 41.80 -2.17 3.60
C SER A 327 41.42 -1.34 2.36
N PRO A 328 42.32 -1.20 1.37
CA PRO A 328 41.96 -0.48 0.12
C PRO A 328 40.70 -1.02 -0.57
N ALA A 329 40.50 -2.35 -0.55
CA ALA A 329 39.32 -3.00 -1.11
C ALA A 329 38.05 -2.63 -0.34
N ASP A 330 38.07 -2.72 1.01
CA ASP A 330 36.93 -2.39 1.85
C ASP A 330 36.57 -0.90 1.79
N ARG A 331 37.57 -0.02 1.66
CA ARG A 331 37.33 1.40 1.46
C ARG A 331 36.67 1.69 0.11
N SER A 332 37.04 0.98 -0.95
CA SER A 332 36.41 1.07 -2.26
C SER A 332 34.94 0.62 -2.18
N ASP A 333 34.68 -0.53 -1.57
CA ASP A 333 33.33 -1.06 -1.42
C ASP A 333 32.44 -0.15 -0.57
N TYR A 334 32.99 0.40 0.51
CA TYR A 334 32.30 1.37 1.35
C TYR A 334 31.92 2.64 0.57
N ALA A 335 32.83 3.15 -0.25
CA ALA A 335 32.60 4.33 -1.08
C ALA A 335 31.54 4.05 -2.17
N LYS A 336 31.58 2.89 -2.82
CA LYS A 336 30.59 2.46 -3.82
C LYS A 336 29.20 2.33 -3.17
N ALA A 337 29.10 1.67 -2.01
CA ALA A 337 27.82 1.54 -1.29
C ALA A 337 27.22 2.89 -0.91
N LYS A 338 28.05 3.83 -0.43
CA LYS A 338 27.61 5.19 -0.11
C LYS A 338 27.07 5.94 -1.33
N LYS A 339 27.74 5.80 -2.50
CA LYS A 339 27.25 6.35 -3.77
C LYS A 339 25.93 5.72 -4.20
N LEU A 340 25.76 4.39 -4.04
CA LEU A 340 24.50 3.72 -4.34
C LEU A 340 23.36 4.24 -3.48
N ILE A 341 23.55 4.35 -2.17
CA ILE A 341 22.53 4.89 -1.25
C ILE A 341 22.14 6.33 -1.66
N GLN A 342 23.12 7.16 -2.03
CA GLN A 342 22.84 8.51 -2.53
C GLN A 342 22.12 8.49 -3.88
N ASN A 343 22.45 7.57 -4.79
CA ASN A 343 21.77 7.43 -6.09
C ASN A 343 20.29 7.09 -5.96
N PHE A 344 19.89 6.38 -4.91
CA PHE A 344 18.50 6.06 -4.62
C PHE A 344 17.72 7.24 -4.01
N THR A 345 18.37 8.32 -3.61
CA THR A 345 17.71 9.54 -3.17
C THR A 345 17.07 10.26 -4.36
N GLN A 346 15.81 10.67 -4.22
CA GLN A 346 15.03 11.24 -5.31
C GLN A 346 14.01 12.26 -4.79
N ASP A 347 13.86 13.37 -5.51
CA ASP A 347 12.83 14.37 -5.23
C ASP A 347 11.49 13.91 -5.81
N MET A 348 10.42 14.01 -5.00
CA MET A 348 9.07 13.57 -5.32
C MET A 348 8.25 14.72 -5.90
N HIS A 349 7.41 14.46 -6.91
CA HIS A 349 6.54 15.46 -7.54
C HIS A 349 5.53 16.05 -6.55
N VAL A 350 4.98 15.23 -5.67
CA VAL A 350 4.02 15.68 -4.65
C VAL A 350 4.64 16.66 -3.64
N MET A 351 5.97 16.70 -3.52
CA MET A 351 6.68 17.63 -2.62
C MET A 351 7.08 18.94 -3.28
N GLU A 352 6.96 19.08 -4.59
CA GLU A 352 7.37 20.27 -5.35
C GLU A 352 6.75 21.56 -4.81
N LYS A 353 5.45 21.52 -4.46
CA LYS A 353 4.74 22.66 -3.88
C LYS A 353 5.25 23.07 -2.49
N HIS A 354 5.90 22.15 -1.76
CA HIS A 354 6.35 22.38 -0.40
C HIS A 354 7.82 22.80 -0.32
N ASN A 355 8.67 22.24 -1.18
CA ASN A 355 10.11 22.50 -1.15
C ASN A 355 10.64 23.32 -2.33
N GLY A 356 9.80 23.58 -3.35
CA GLY A 356 10.17 24.32 -4.54
C GLY A 356 11.16 23.59 -5.48
N ILE A 357 11.41 22.29 -5.23
CA ILE A 357 12.32 21.47 -6.05
C ILE A 357 11.45 20.60 -6.99
N PRO A 358 11.64 20.68 -8.32
CA PRO A 358 10.92 19.83 -9.26
C PRO A 358 11.14 18.36 -9.00
N GLY A 359 10.06 17.60 -8.93
CA GLY A 359 10.11 16.15 -8.83
C GLY A 359 10.74 15.52 -10.08
N LYS A 360 11.26 14.31 -9.94
CA LYS A 360 11.86 13.56 -11.05
C LYS A 360 11.36 12.13 -11.04
N SER A 361 11.00 11.62 -12.21
CA SER A 361 10.73 10.19 -12.43
C SER A 361 11.84 9.58 -13.27
N TYR A 362 12.16 8.33 -13.00
CA TYR A 362 13.18 7.58 -13.73
C TYR A 362 12.58 6.27 -14.23
N THR A 363 12.96 5.88 -15.43
CA THR A 363 12.64 4.56 -15.96
C THR A 363 13.48 3.50 -15.26
N ARG A 364 13.02 2.26 -15.34
CA ARG A 364 13.77 1.12 -14.82
C ARG A 364 15.14 1.00 -15.49
N ASP A 365 15.21 1.18 -16.81
CA ASP A 365 16.49 1.08 -17.54
C ASP A 365 17.48 2.18 -17.16
N GLU A 366 17.04 3.41 -16.95
CA GLU A 366 17.88 4.50 -16.46
C GLU A 366 18.41 4.18 -15.04
N THR A 367 17.55 3.61 -14.19
CA THR A 367 17.94 3.18 -12.84
C THR A 367 19.02 2.09 -12.90
N LEU A 368 18.83 1.05 -13.71
CA LEU A 368 19.81 -0.03 -13.87
C LEU A 368 21.15 0.48 -14.41
N ALA A 369 21.10 1.34 -15.44
CA ALA A 369 22.32 1.94 -16.02
C ALA A 369 23.11 2.75 -15.00
N SER A 370 22.43 3.55 -14.17
CA SER A 370 23.10 4.35 -13.12
C SER A 370 23.76 3.47 -12.04
N ILE A 371 23.18 2.32 -11.73
CA ILE A 371 23.71 1.35 -10.78
C ILE A 371 24.95 0.65 -11.37
N GLU A 372 24.87 0.21 -12.63
CA GLU A 372 26.01 -0.38 -13.34
C GLU A 372 27.23 0.55 -13.36
N GLU A 373 27.02 1.84 -13.64
CA GLU A 373 28.07 2.85 -13.62
C GLU A 373 28.75 2.99 -12.25
N ILE A 374 27.99 2.91 -11.16
CA ILE A 374 28.53 2.99 -9.80
C ILE A 374 29.31 1.71 -9.41
N LEU A 375 28.85 0.54 -9.89
CA LEU A 375 29.48 -0.74 -9.57
C LEU A 375 30.75 -0.99 -10.38
N ALA A 376 30.84 -0.43 -11.59
CA ALA A 376 32.06 -0.47 -12.41
C ALA A 376 33.22 0.24 -11.71
#